data_3065092f9f3d4008d7f4e02365772a87
#
_entry.id   3065092f9f3d4008d7f4e02365772a87
#
_cell.length_a   1.000
_cell.length_b   1.000
_cell.length_c   1.000
_cell.angle_alpha   90.00
_cell.angle_beta   90.00
_cell.angle_gamma   90.00
#
_symmetry.space_group_name_H-M   'P 1'
#
loop_
_entity.id
_entity.type
_entity.pdbx_description
1 polymer ?
#
loop_
_entity_poly.entity_id
_entity_poly.type
_entity_poly.pdbx_seq_one_letter_code
_entity_poly.pdbx_strand_id
1 'polypeptide(L)'
;MSSFCLVKNLTANILSLMKNIISFATDFGISDGSVGVVKGVINRIDPDLKINDISHDIPPQNIKYGSLLLMRAIQYIPPGVLLAVVDPGVGTERKPVAIQTEWGIMVGPDNGLLNLACATVGGAQKAYLLENKDWIIPSEGNTFHARDIFSPFAAGLASGQLSIEECGEEVDLMNLQQYLIPLTEKKENEVKGEVMWIDHYGNCQTNISPEELSDLDKNIGDVISLNINNQEIKTTWVSNYQEEGLNQQGIVTDSWGMISIFSKNKNAGEILDIQDGEKVTIKK
;
A
#
# COMPACT_ATOMS: atom_id res chain seq x y z
N MET A 1 29.00 2.44 -31.88
CA MET A 1 28.27 3.22 -30.84
C MET A 1 27.82 2.25 -29.78
N SER A 2 28.41 2.33 -28.60
CA SER A 2 28.40 1.26 -27.60
C SER A 2 27.07 1.18 -26.85
N SER A 3 26.69 -0.04 -26.48
CA SER A 3 25.54 -0.38 -25.61
C SER A 3 25.46 0.49 -24.34
N PHE A 4 26.60 1.04 -23.90
CA PHE A 4 26.73 1.96 -22.76
C PHE A 4 26.06 3.33 -22.99
N CYS A 5 25.98 3.79 -24.24
CA CYS A 5 25.33 5.07 -24.58
C CYS A 5 23.81 4.92 -24.64
N LEU A 6 23.31 3.74 -25.04
CA LEU A 6 21.88 3.44 -25.05
C LEU A 6 21.30 3.31 -23.62
N VAL A 7 22.04 2.68 -22.72
CA VAL A 7 21.61 2.53 -21.31
C VAL A 7 21.61 3.89 -20.60
N LYS A 8 22.61 4.75 -20.82
CA LYS A 8 22.62 6.13 -20.27
C LYS A 8 21.46 7.00 -20.82
N ASN A 9 21.11 6.84 -22.07
CA ASN A 9 19.97 7.57 -22.66
C ASN A 9 18.62 7.03 -22.20
N LEU A 10 18.49 5.71 -21.92
CA LEU A 10 17.28 5.14 -21.32
C LEU A 10 17.10 5.62 -19.88
N THR A 11 18.15 5.59 -19.06
CA THR A 11 18.09 6.08 -17.68
C THR A 11 17.82 7.59 -17.60
N ALA A 12 18.43 8.40 -18.47
CA ALA A 12 18.15 9.84 -18.55
C ALA A 12 16.69 10.12 -19.01
N ASN A 13 16.14 9.31 -19.94
CA ASN A 13 14.75 9.42 -20.37
C ASN A 13 13.77 8.96 -19.28
N ILE A 14 14.07 7.90 -18.54
CA ILE A 14 13.25 7.44 -17.40
C ILE A 14 13.26 8.50 -16.30
N LEU A 15 14.42 9.06 -15.93
CA LEU A 15 14.55 10.18 -14.99
C LEU A 15 13.81 11.45 -15.46
N SER A 16 13.76 11.70 -16.76
CA SER A 16 12.97 12.81 -17.33
C SER A 16 11.46 12.58 -17.30
N LEU A 17 11.01 11.33 -17.36
CA LEU A 17 9.60 10.94 -17.20
C LEU A 17 9.13 10.93 -15.74
N MET A 18 10.06 10.81 -14.78
CA MET A 18 9.80 10.79 -13.33
C MET A 18 9.55 12.17 -12.72
N LYS A 19 9.74 13.26 -13.49
CA LYS A 19 9.60 14.63 -12.98
C LYS A 19 8.14 15.09 -13.01
N ASN A 20 7.81 15.87 -11.99
CA ASN A 20 6.58 16.67 -11.86
C ASN A 20 5.32 15.93 -11.41
N ILE A 21 5.41 14.72 -10.85
CA ILE A 21 4.24 14.06 -10.26
C ILE A 21 4.52 13.53 -8.87
N ILE A 22 3.59 13.79 -7.94
CA ILE A 22 3.57 13.23 -6.59
C ILE A 22 2.28 12.42 -6.44
N SER A 23 2.39 11.12 -6.21
CA SER A 23 1.25 10.28 -5.81
C SER A 23 1.16 10.30 -4.29
N PHE A 24 -0.01 10.70 -3.74
CA PHE A 24 -0.16 11.07 -2.33
C PHE A 24 -1.19 10.18 -1.62
N ALA A 25 -0.80 9.61 -0.46
CA ALA A 25 -1.67 8.78 0.37
C ALA A 25 -1.46 9.08 1.86
N THR A 26 -2.56 9.14 2.63
CA THR A 26 -2.53 9.37 4.08
C THR A 26 -3.72 8.74 4.80
N ASP A 27 -3.68 8.76 6.13
CA ASP A 27 -4.78 8.47 7.04
C ASP A 27 -5.43 9.73 7.65
N PHE A 28 -5.25 10.91 7.02
CA PHE A 28 -5.67 12.20 7.59
C PHE A 28 -7.18 12.47 7.46
N GLY A 29 -7.87 11.72 6.60
CA GLY A 29 -9.21 12.10 6.17
C GLY A 29 -9.18 13.37 5.30
N ILE A 30 -10.35 13.89 4.98
CA ILE A 30 -10.50 15.10 4.13
C ILE A 30 -11.21 16.25 4.84
N SER A 31 -11.64 16.07 6.10
CA SER A 31 -12.53 16.99 6.80
C SER A 31 -11.82 18.13 7.52
N ASP A 32 -10.59 17.95 8.01
CA ASP A 32 -9.87 18.92 8.84
C ASP A 32 -8.88 19.82 8.08
N GLY A 33 -8.74 19.62 6.76
CA GLY A 33 -7.85 20.42 5.91
C GLY A 33 -6.38 20.01 5.92
N SER A 34 -5.95 19.02 6.68
CA SER A 34 -4.54 18.57 6.76
C SER A 34 -3.96 18.20 5.40
N VAL A 35 -4.73 17.51 4.57
CA VAL A 35 -4.36 17.18 3.17
C VAL A 35 -4.14 18.45 2.35
N GLY A 36 -5.03 19.45 2.49
CA GLY A 36 -4.92 20.74 1.80
C GLY A 36 -3.66 21.51 2.20
N VAL A 37 -3.29 21.46 3.49
CA VAL A 37 -2.06 22.09 4.00
C VAL A 37 -0.81 21.46 3.37
N VAL A 38 -0.73 20.14 3.32
CA VAL A 38 0.38 19.40 2.69
C VAL A 38 0.50 19.76 1.21
N LYS A 39 -0.61 19.75 0.47
CA LYS A 39 -0.64 20.18 -0.94
C LYS A 39 -0.23 21.64 -1.12
N GLY A 40 -0.62 22.51 -0.19
CA GLY A 40 -0.21 23.91 -0.16
C GLY A 40 1.30 24.07 -0.04
N VAL A 41 1.97 23.26 0.78
CA VAL A 41 3.43 23.24 0.89
C VAL A 41 4.07 22.80 -0.42
N ILE A 42 3.59 21.71 -1.02
CA ILE A 42 4.09 21.23 -2.31
C ILE A 42 3.99 22.31 -3.38
N ASN A 43 2.82 22.93 -3.52
CA ASN A 43 2.56 23.97 -4.52
C ASN A 43 3.34 25.28 -4.29
N ARG A 44 3.78 25.56 -3.06
CA ARG A 44 4.65 26.71 -2.77
C ARG A 44 6.08 26.48 -3.20
N ILE A 45 6.54 25.22 -3.24
CA ILE A 45 7.89 24.84 -3.71
C ILE A 45 7.92 24.81 -5.23
N ASP A 46 6.93 24.15 -5.83
CA ASP A 46 6.77 24.16 -7.29
C ASP A 46 5.28 24.02 -7.65
N PRO A 47 4.66 25.10 -8.19
CA PRO A 47 3.24 25.12 -8.55
C PRO A 47 2.89 24.25 -9.75
N ASP A 48 3.88 23.81 -10.54
CA ASP A 48 3.68 22.97 -11.72
C ASP A 48 3.67 21.46 -11.40
N LEU A 49 3.91 21.09 -10.15
CA LEU A 49 3.83 19.70 -9.69
C LEU A 49 2.38 19.19 -9.74
N LYS A 50 2.21 18.05 -10.36
CA LYS A 50 0.93 17.34 -10.38
C LYS A 50 0.82 16.47 -9.12
N ILE A 51 -0.29 16.59 -8.41
CA ILE A 51 -0.58 15.75 -7.26
C ILE A 51 -1.70 14.78 -7.63
N ASN A 52 -1.40 13.48 -7.53
CA ASN A 52 -2.35 12.41 -7.73
C ASN A 52 -2.72 11.81 -6.38
N ASP A 53 -3.93 12.05 -5.90
CA ASP A 53 -4.41 11.46 -4.65
C ASP A 53 -4.72 9.98 -4.85
N ILE A 54 -4.06 9.12 -4.07
CA ILE A 54 -4.37 7.69 -4.04
C ILE A 54 -5.54 7.46 -3.08
N SER A 55 -5.37 7.87 -1.83
CA SER A 55 -6.40 7.87 -0.79
C SER A 55 -5.96 8.71 0.40
N HIS A 56 -6.92 9.35 1.07
CA HIS A 56 -6.71 9.99 2.37
C HIS A 56 -7.60 9.38 3.46
N ASP A 57 -8.32 8.31 3.13
CA ASP A 57 -9.23 7.58 4.01
C ASP A 57 -8.65 6.22 4.44
N ILE A 58 -7.31 6.12 4.52
CA ILE A 58 -6.68 4.99 5.21
C ILE A 58 -7.16 5.04 6.67
N PRO A 59 -7.61 3.91 7.25
CA PRO A 59 -8.03 3.90 8.65
C PRO A 59 -6.94 4.47 9.54
N PRO A 60 -7.26 5.36 10.50
CA PRO A 60 -6.27 6.05 11.31
C PRO A 60 -5.26 5.10 11.94
N GLN A 61 -3.95 5.41 11.77
CA GLN A 61 -2.82 4.65 12.32
C GLN A 61 -2.67 3.21 11.76
N ASN A 62 -3.45 2.82 10.77
CA ASN A 62 -3.38 1.46 10.21
C ASN A 62 -2.30 1.36 9.12
N ILE A 63 -1.05 1.13 9.54
CA ILE A 63 0.11 0.96 8.67
C ILE A 63 -0.08 -0.25 7.73
N LYS A 64 -0.66 -1.36 8.24
CA LYS A 64 -0.94 -2.57 7.45
C LYS A 64 -1.83 -2.24 6.25
N TYR A 65 -2.98 -1.60 6.51
CA TYR A 65 -3.92 -1.20 5.47
C TYR A 65 -3.25 -0.28 4.45
N GLY A 66 -2.52 0.74 4.93
CA GLY A 66 -1.77 1.67 4.08
C GLY A 66 -0.76 0.96 3.20
N SER A 67 0.03 0.03 3.74
CA SER A 67 1.04 -0.71 3.00
C SER A 67 0.43 -1.60 1.91
N LEU A 68 -0.68 -2.29 2.19
CA LEU A 68 -1.43 -3.08 1.21
C LEU A 68 -2.07 -2.20 0.12
N LEU A 69 -2.62 -1.03 0.49
CA LEU A 69 -3.14 -0.05 -0.46
C LEU A 69 -2.06 0.40 -1.42
N LEU A 70 -0.89 0.78 -0.91
CA LEU A 70 0.23 1.25 -1.72
C LEU A 70 0.77 0.14 -2.64
N MET A 71 0.89 -1.09 -2.16
CA MET A 71 1.29 -2.26 -2.95
C MET A 71 0.41 -2.45 -4.19
N ARG A 72 -0.90 -2.26 -4.02
CA ARG A 72 -1.88 -2.36 -5.12
C ARG A 72 -1.81 -1.18 -6.06
N ALA A 73 -1.78 0.03 -5.51
CA ALA A 73 -1.80 1.27 -6.29
C ALA A 73 -0.54 1.45 -7.15
N ILE A 74 0.64 1.10 -6.63
CA ILE A 74 1.93 1.38 -7.27
C ILE A 74 2.04 0.82 -8.69
N GLN A 75 1.35 -0.28 -8.98
CA GLN A 75 1.35 -0.95 -10.28
C GLN A 75 0.58 -0.17 -11.36
N TYR A 76 -0.30 0.75 -10.97
CA TYR A 76 -1.22 1.46 -11.86
C TYR A 76 -1.02 2.97 -11.89
N ILE A 77 -0.20 3.51 -10.98
CA ILE A 77 0.14 4.93 -10.97
C ILE A 77 1.43 5.21 -11.74
N PRO A 78 1.56 6.38 -12.36
CA PRO A 78 2.77 6.71 -13.11
C PRO A 78 3.99 6.82 -12.20
N PRO A 79 5.20 6.46 -12.70
CA PRO A 79 6.46 6.69 -12.00
C PRO A 79 6.64 8.16 -11.60
N GLY A 80 7.21 8.38 -10.42
CA GLY A 80 7.41 9.72 -9.87
C GLY A 80 7.87 9.69 -8.43
N VAL A 81 7.28 10.56 -7.59
CA VAL A 81 7.45 10.52 -6.14
C VAL A 81 6.18 9.97 -5.50
N LEU A 82 6.28 8.91 -4.72
CA LEU A 82 5.22 8.44 -3.83
C LEU A 82 5.42 9.10 -2.47
N LEU A 83 4.51 9.97 -2.08
CA LEU A 83 4.43 10.55 -0.73
C LEU A 83 3.35 9.81 0.05
N ALA A 84 3.72 9.01 1.03
CA ALA A 84 2.77 8.27 1.85
C ALA A 84 3.02 8.50 3.35
N VAL A 85 1.97 8.85 4.09
CA VAL A 85 2.07 9.17 5.52
C VAL A 85 0.93 8.54 6.29
N VAL A 86 1.24 7.46 6.99
CA VAL A 86 0.47 6.86 8.09
C VAL A 86 1.48 6.70 9.22
N ASP A 87 1.44 7.62 10.19
CA ASP A 87 2.57 7.83 11.09
C ASP A 87 2.19 7.94 12.57
N PRO A 88 1.80 6.82 13.20
CA PRO A 88 1.53 6.80 14.65
C PRO A 88 2.78 7.13 15.50
N GLY A 89 3.97 7.05 14.90
CA GLY A 89 5.25 7.38 15.54
C GLY A 89 5.77 8.79 15.29
N VAL A 90 4.92 9.71 14.80
CA VAL A 90 5.32 11.10 14.55
C VAL A 90 5.89 11.75 15.82
N GLY A 91 7.03 12.45 15.68
CA GLY A 91 7.70 13.12 16.80
C GLY A 91 8.50 12.21 17.75
N THR A 92 8.60 10.91 17.45
CA THR A 92 9.47 9.95 18.16
C THR A 92 10.78 9.71 17.40
N GLU A 93 11.53 8.65 17.76
CA GLU A 93 12.77 8.24 17.07
C GLU A 93 12.54 7.57 15.71
N ARG A 94 11.28 7.43 15.24
CA ARG A 94 10.93 6.92 13.91
C ARG A 94 11.60 7.77 12.83
N LYS A 95 12.41 7.17 11.98
CA LYS A 95 13.19 7.83 10.94
C LYS A 95 12.31 8.27 9.77
N PRO A 96 12.43 9.52 9.27
CA PRO A 96 11.86 9.94 7.99
C PRO A 96 12.80 9.53 6.87
N VAL A 97 12.30 8.91 5.78
CA VAL A 97 13.15 8.36 4.72
C VAL A 97 12.66 8.71 3.32
N ALA A 98 13.63 8.80 2.40
CA ALA A 98 13.41 8.68 0.96
C ALA A 98 14.05 7.40 0.46
N ILE A 99 13.30 6.58 -0.28
CA ILE A 99 13.75 5.29 -0.82
C ILE A 99 13.72 5.36 -2.34
N GLN A 100 14.85 5.13 -2.99
CA GLN A 100 14.98 5.03 -4.44
C GLN A 100 14.69 3.61 -4.90
N THR A 101 13.86 3.48 -5.93
CA THR A 101 13.51 2.22 -6.60
C THR A 101 13.63 2.38 -8.12
N GLU A 102 13.44 1.29 -8.89
CA GLU A 102 13.35 1.39 -10.35
C GLU A 102 12.10 2.17 -10.82
N TRP A 103 11.02 2.17 -10.02
CA TRP A 103 9.79 2.90 -10.32
C TRP A 103 9.95 4.41 -10.09
N GLY A 104 10.67 4.83 -9.04
CA GLY A 104 10.79 6.22 -8.63
C GLY A 104 11.27 6.34 -7.19
N ILE A 105 10.87 7.42 -6.52
CA ILE A 105 11.26 7.69 -5.15
C ILE A 105 10.04 7.59 -4.23
N MET A 106 10.20 6.93 -3.09
CA MET A 106 9.16 6.82 -2.07
C MET A 106 9.57 7.62 -0.84
N VAL A 107 8.71 8.51 -0.37
CA VAL A 107 8.94 9.41 0.77
C VAL A 107 7.90 9.14 1.85
N GLY A 108 8.35 8.91 3.08
CA GLY A 108 7.45 8.63 4.20
C GLY A 108 8.18 8.17 5.47
N PRO A 109 7.42 7.72 6.49
CA PRO A 109 7.97 7.17 7.72
C PRO A 109 8.57 5.78 7.48
N ASP A 110 9.73 5.51 8.08
CA ASP A 110 10.31 4.17 8.16
C ASP A 110 9.60 3.37 9.28
N ASN A 111 8.44 2.82 8.96
CA ASN A 111 7.59 2.04 9.88
C ASN A 111 6.91 0.84 9.20
N GLY A 112 7.39 0.45 8.01
CA GLY A 112 6.82 -0.63 7.20
C GLY A 112 5.78 -0.18 6.16
N LEU A 113 5.32 1.08 6.19
CA LEU A 113 4.30 1.60 5.26
C LEU A 113 4.70 1.46 3.79
N LEU A 114 5.95 1.79 3.44
CA LEU A 114 6.46 1.80 2.07
C LEU A 114 6.94 0.44 1.57
N ASN A 115 7.12 -0.51 2.47
CA ASN A 115 7.85 -1.74 2.22
C ASN A 115 7.22 -2.61 1.12
N LEU A 116 5.90 -2.89 1.15
CA LEU A 116 5.25 -3.74 0.15
C LEU A 116 5.22 -3.09 -1.23
N ALA A 117 4.99 -1.77 -1.30
CA ALA A 117 5.06 -1.04 -2.56
C ALA A 117 6.47 -1.09 -3.15
N CYS A 118 7.48 -0.89 -2.31
CA CYS A 118 8.89 -1.00 -2.68
C CYS A 118 9.22 -2.39 -3.23
N ALA A 119 8.82 -3.46 -2.53
CA ALA A 119 9.03 -4.84 -2.97
C ALA A 119 8.35 -5.13 -4.33
N THR A 120 7.15 -4.58 -4.56
CA THR A 120 6.38 -4.78 -5.79
C THR A 120 7.08 -4.21 -7.03
N VAL A 121 7.88 -3.18 -6.87
CA VAL A 121 8.59 -2.50 -7.98
C VAL A 121 10.10 -2.85 -8.04
N GLY A 122 10.48 -4.02 -7.55
CA GLY A 122 11.85 -4.54 -7.65
C GLY A 122 12.74 -4.26 -6.44
N GLY A 123 12.20 -3.67 -5.38
CA GLY A 123 12.92 -3.41 -4.13
C GLY A 123 13.63 -2.06 -4.07
N ALA A 124 14.19 -1.77 -2.88
CA ALA A 124 14.97 -0.58 -2.65
C ALA A 124 16.36 -0.70 -3.27
N GLN A 125 16.80 0.35 -3.96
CA GLN A 125 18.15 0.47 -4.49
C GLN A 125 19.05 1.28 -3.56
N LYS A 126 18.52 2.38 -3.00
CA LYS A 126 19.14 3.26 -2.02
C LYS A 126 18.09 3.83 -1.09
N ALA A 127 18.48 4.23 0.10
CA ALA A 127 17.63 4.96 1.01
C ALA A 127 18.42 6.03 1.76
N TYR A 128 17.78 7.17 2.05
CA TYR A 128 18.39 8.30 2.73
C TYR A 128 17.46 8.84 3.82
N LEU A 129 18.07 9.32 4.92
CA LEU A 129 17.33 10.07 5.93
C LEU A 129 16.92 11.44 5.38
N LEU A 130 15.78 11.96 5.83
CA LEU A 130 15.33 13.30 5.50
C LEU A 130 15.80 14.27 6.60
N GLU A 131 17.05 14.72 6.52
CA GLU A 131 17.71 15.50 7.57
C GLU A 131 18.23 16.86 7.09
N ASN A 132 18.26 17.12 5.78
CA ASN A 132 18.72 18.38 5.22
C ASN A 132 17.83 19.53 5.71
N LYS A 133 18.40 20.38 6.56
CA LYS A 133 17.70 21.46 7.26
C LYS A 133 17.12 22.53 6.33
N ASP A 134 17.69 22.68 5.13
CA ASP A 134 17.20 23.64 4.14
C ASP A 134 15.82 23.24 3.57
N TRP A 135 15.46 21.95 3.75
CA TRP A 135 14.20 21.38 3.31
C TRP A 135 13.24 21.06 4.46
N ILE A 136 13.58 21.40 5.69
CA ILE A 136 12.71 21.22 6.86
C ILE A 136 12.03 22.56 7.20
N ILE A 137 10.71 22.58 7.23
CA ILE A 137 9.95 23.76 7.67
C ILE A 137 10.03 23.87 9.20
N PRO A 138 10.60 24.96 9.75
CA PRO A 138 10.59 25.16 11.20
C PRO A 138 9.18 25.27 11.74
N SER A 139 8.90 24.54 12.83
CA SER A 139 7.61 24.60 13.53
C SER A 139 7.80 24.53 15.03
N GLU A 140 6.83 25.05 15.80
CA GLU A 140 6.86 25.02 17.26
C GLU A 140 6.52 23.62 17.83
N GLY A 141 5.76 22.82 17.06
CA GLY A 141 5.37 21.47 17.43
C GLY A 141 6.06 20.42 16.55
N ASN A 142 6.12 19.19 17.03
CA ASN A 142 6.78 18.07 16.34
C ASN A 142 5.78 16.95 15.96
N THR A 143 4.55 17.32 15.62
CA THR A 143 3.46 16.35 15.39
C THR A 143 2.89 16.39 13.97
N PHE A 144 3.47 17.21 13.06
CA PHE A 144 2.99 17.29 11.68
C PHE A 144 4.13 17.17 10.66
N HIS A 145 4.89 16.06 10.74
CA HIS A 145 6.00 15.79 9.84
C HIS A 145 5.57 15.71 8.35
N ALA A 146 4.31 15.41 8.05
CA ALA A 146 3.80 15.47 6.67
C ALA A 146 3.97 16.85 6.06
N ARG A 147 3.67 17.92 6.83
CA ARG A 147 3.83 19.31 6.44
C ARG A 147 5.29 19.76 6.50
N ASP A 148 5.99 19.39 7.60
CA ASP A 148 7.26 20.02 7.95
C ASP A 148 8.47 19.32 7.33
N ILE A 149 8.35 18.01 7.04
CA ILE A 149 9.44 17.18 6.53
C ILE A 149 9.04 16.50 5.21
N PHE A 150 8.03 15.64 5.21
CA PHE A 150 7.77 14.77 4.05
C PHE A 150 7.38 15.53 2.79
N SER A 151 6.50 16.53 2.88
CA SER A 151 6.05 17.26 1.70
C SER A 151 7.11 18.17 1.08
N PRO A 152 7.97 18.90 1.85
CA PRO A 152 9.05 19.65 1.25
C PRO A 152 10.05 18.77 0.49
N PHE A 153 10.48 17.66 1.10
CA PHE A 153 11.39 16.72 0.44
C PHE A 153 10.76 16.09 -0.80
N ALA A 154 9.50 15.64 -0.71
CA ALA A 154 8.79 15.08 -1.85
C ALA A 154 8.68 16.08 -3.02
N ALA A 155 8.40 17.35 -2.71
CA ALA A 155 8.33 18.41 -3.72
C ALA A 155 9.70 18.70 -4.36
N GLY A 156 10.76 18.82 -3.54
CA GLY A 156 12.13 19.05 -4.02
C GLY A 156 12.60 17.92 -4.93
N LEU A 157 12.35 16.67 -4.54
CA LEU A 157 12.69 15.48 -5.32
C LEU A 157 11.89 15.40 -6.63
N ALA A 158 10.57 15.67 -6.58
CA ALA A 158 9.70 15.62 -7.76
C ALA A 158 10.00 16.73 -8.76
N SER A 159 10.31 17.96 -8.30
CA SER A 159 10.69 19.09 -9.15
C SER A 159 12.12 18.99 -9.68
N GLY A 160 12.96 18.13 -9.06
CA GLY A 160 14.39 18.02 -9.35
C GLY A 160 15.23 19.17 -8.79
N GLN A 161 14.68 19.94 -7.84
CA GLN A 161 15.41 20.96 -7.08
C GLN A 161 16.30 20.33 -5.99
N LEU A 162 16.03 19.07 -5.64
CA LEU A 162 16.76 18.27 -4.67
C LEU A 162 17.08 16.91 -5.29
N SER A 163 18.33 16.45 -5.19
CA SER A 163 18.71 15.06 -5.47
C SER A 163 18.50 14.19 -4.22
N ILE A 164 18.36 12.88 -4.40
CA ILE A 164 18.11 11.99 -3.25
C ILE A 164 19.33 11.94 -2.31
N GLU A 165 20.53 12.04 -2.83
CA GLU A 165 21.78 12.07 -2.07
C GLU A 165 21.90 13.32 -1.18
N GLU A 166 21.22 14.41 -1.53
CA GLU A 166 21.21 15.65 -0.74
C GLU A 166 20.18 15.63 0.39
N CYS A 167 19.34 14.58 0.50
CA CYS A 167 18.35 14.47 1.56
C CYS A 167 18.97 14.33 2.95
N GLY A 168 20.09 13.59 3.07
CA GLY A 168 20.77 13.32 4.34
C GLY A 168 21.69 12.11 4.27
N GLU A 169 21.87 11.44 5.39
CA GLU A 169 22.73 10.24 5.50
C GLU A 169 22.10 9.03 4.79
N GLU A 170 22.93 8.24 4.09
CA GLU A 170 22.50 6.99 3.47
C GLU A 170 22.17 5.93 4.54
N VAL A 171 21.04 5.26 4.38
CA VAL A 171 20.56 4.21 5.29
C VAL A 171 20.87 2.85 4.70
N ASP A 172 21.45 1.95 5.52
CA ASP A 172 21.55 0.54 5.14
C ASP A 172 20.14 -0.05 4.95
N LEU A 173 19.89 -0.57 3.74
CA LEU A 173 18.59 -1.11 3.34
C LEU A 173 18.11 -2.25 4.25
N MET A 174 19.03 -2.98 4.89
CA MET A 174 18.70 -4.05 5.85
C MET A 174 18.10 -3.52 7.16
N ASN A 175 18.28 -2.24 7.44
CA ASN A 175 17.75 -1.59 8.64
C ASN A 175 16.38 -0.95 8.43
N LEU A 176 15.86 -0.93 7.19
CA LEU A 176 14.51 -0.43 6.92
C LEU A 176 13.46 -1.33 7.56
N GLN A 177 12.45 -0.71 8.16
CA GLN A 177 11.34 -1.44 8.76
C GLN A 177 10.52 -2.16 7.69
N GLN A 178 10.15 -3.41 7.98
CA GLN A 178 9.41 -4.25 7.05
C GLN A 178 8.04 -4.61 7.63
N TYR A 179 7.03 -4.62 6.78
CA TYR A 179 5.77 -5.29 7.03
C TYR A 179 5.77 -6.63 6.30
N LEU A 180 5.49 -7.70 7.02
CA LEU A 180 5.43 -9.05 6.45
C LEU A 180 3.98 -9.49 6.29
N ILE A 181 3.61 -9.90 5.07
CA ILE A 181 2.31 -10.54 4.84
C ILE A 181 2.34 -11.91 5.51
N PRO A 182 1.36 -12.22 6.39
CA PRO A 182 1.26 -13.55 7.00
C PRO A 182 1.15 -14.64 5.94
N LEU A 183 1.86 -15.74 6.17
CA LEU A 183 1.75 -16.91 5.30
C LEU A 183 0.52 -17.74 5.66
N THR A 184 -0.05 -18.41 4.67
CA THR A 184 -1.09 -19.42 4.87
C THR A 184 -0.50 -20.71 5.46
N GLU A 185 -1.30 -21.43 6.23
CA GLU A 185 -0.98 -22.76 6.75
C GLU A 185 -1.78 -23.81 5.95
N LYS A 186 -1.05 -24.69 5.25
CA LYS A 186 -1.66 -25.79 4.47
C LYS A 186 -1.61 -27.10 5.23
N LYS A 187 -2.72 -27.85 5.18
CA LYS A 187 -2.83 -29.25 5.59
C LYS A 187 -3.53 -30.04 4.49
N GLU A 188 -3.55 -31.35 4.60
CA GLU A 188 -4.11 -32.25 3.58
C GLU A 188 -5.53 -31.89 3.15
N ASN A 189 -6.39 -31.43 4.08
CA ASN A 189 -7.80 -31.15 3.83
C ASN A 189 -8.24 -29.74 4.21
N GLU A 190 -7.33 -28.85 4.52
CA GLU A 190 -7.64 -27.47 4.89
C GLU A 190 -6.51 -26.49 4.55
N VAL A 191 -6.88 -25.26 4.25
CA VAL A 191 -5.98 -24.11 4.21
C VAL A 191 -6.47 -23.06 5.21
N LYS A 192 -5.52 -22.52 5.99
CA LYS A 192 -5.78 -21.45 6.95
C LYS A 192 -5.08 -20.19 6.50
N GLY A 193 -5.79 -19.11 6.53
CA GLY A 193 -5.31 -17.78 6.27
C GLY A 193 -5.93 -16.76 7.21
N GLU A 194 -5.86 -15.51 6.84
CA GLU A 194 -6.51 -14.42 7.54
C GLU A 194 -7.05 -13.37 6.58
N VAL A 195 -8.02 -12.59 7.05
CA VAL A 195 -8.54 -11.42 6.35
C VAL A 195 -7.48 -10.33 6.35
N MET A 196 -7.06 -9.93 5.16
CA MET A 196 -6.04 -8.91 4.95
C MET A 196 -6.62 -7.53 4.72
N TRP A 197 -7.86 -7.48 4.20
CA TRP A 197 -8.48 -6.27 3.70
C TRP A 197 -10.00 -6.42 3.67
N ILE A 198 -10.69 -5.39 4.14
CA ILE A 198 -12.14 -5.26 3.93
C ILE A 198 -12.35 -4.04 3.04
N ASP A 199 -12.94 -4.23 1.88
CA ASP A 199 -13.18 -3.16 0.93
C ASP A 199 -14.39 -2.28 1.31
N HIS A 200 -14.62 -1.21 0.56
CA HIS A 200 -15.74 -0.29 0.81
C HIS A 200 -17.13 -0.97 0.71
N TYR A 201 -17.23 -2.07 -0.02
CA TYR A 201 -18.46 -2.84 -0.16
C TYR A 201 -18.65 -3.89 0.96
N GLY A 202 -17.63 -4.05 1.81
CA GLY A 202 -17.59 -5.06 2.87
C GLY A 202 -17.15 -6.44 2.39
N ASN A 203 -16.52 -6.56 1.21
CA ASN A 203 -15.90 -7.80 0.78
C ASN A 203 -14.60 -8.01 1.57
N CYS A 204 -14.42 -9.22 2.11
CA CYS A 204 -13.31 -9.56 2.99
C CYS A 204 -12.27 -10.36 2.22
N GLN A 205 -11.21 -9.68 1.72
CA GLN A 205 -10.11 -10.33 1.03
C GLN A 205 -9.21 -11.06 2.02
N THR A 206 -8.82 -12.28 1.69
CA THR A 206 -7.90 -13.08 2.49
C THR A 206 -6.49 -13.09 1.88
N ASN A 207 -5.53 -13.69 2.57
CA ASN A 207 -4.22 -14.04 2.01
C ASN A 207 -4.19 -15.44 1.36
N ILE A 208 -5.34 -16.07 1.15
CA ILE A 208 -5.46 -17.38 0.50
C ILE A 208 -5.55 -17.16 -1.01
N SER A 209 -4.72 -17.86 -1.77
CA SER A 209 -4.74 -17.81 -3.24
C SER A 209 -5.70 -18.83 -3.84
N PRO A 210 -6.15 -18.63 -5.10
CA PRO A 210 -6.94 -19.64 -5.83
C PRO A 210 -6.22 -20.98 -6.00
N GLU A 211 -4.90 -20.96 -6.16
CA GLU A 211 -4.07 -22.15 -6.30
C GLU A 211 -4.16 -23.03 -5.06
N GLU A 212 -4.24 -22.42 -3.88
CA GLU A 212 -4.37 -23.16 -2.62
C GLU A 212 -5.71 -23.87 -2.49
N LEU A 213 -6.78 -23.33 -3.09
CA LEU A 213 -8.06 -24.03 -3.19
C LEU A 213 -8.00 -25.19 -4.22
N SER A 214 -7.32 -24.97 -5.33
CA SER A 214 -7.09 -26.03 -6.33
C SER A 214 -6.29 -27.19 -5.75
N ASP A 215 -5.34 -26.93 -4.86
CA ASP A 215 -4.60 -27.96 -4.11
C ASP A 215 -5.51 -28.77 -3.18
N LEU A 216 -6.67 -28.24 -2.79
CA LEU A 216 -7.73 -28.95 -2.06
C LEU A 216 -8.74 -29.63 -2.99
N ASP A 217 -8.45 -29.80 -4.28
CA ASP A 217 -9.37 -30.29 -5.32
C ASP A 217 -10.65 -29.46 -5.43
N LYS A 218 -10.58 -28.14 -5.21
CA LYS A 218 -11.71 -27.20 -5.32
C LYS A 218 -11.58 -26.34 -6.57
N ASN A 219 -12.69 -26.13 -7.24
CA ASN A 219 -12.81 -25.33 -8.44
C ASN A 219 -14.00 -24.37 -8.35
N ILE A 220 -14.06 -23.39 -9.24
CA ILE A 220 -15.22 -22.51 -9.38
C ILE A 220 -16.47 -23.35 -9.64
N GLY A 221 -17.51 -23.11 -8.87
CA GLY A 221 -18.77 -23.87 -8.86
C GLY A 221 -18.90 -24.84 -7.67
N ASP A 222 -17.79 -25.16 -6.99
CA ASP A 222 -17.82 -26.10 -5.86
C ASP A 222 -18.30 -25.45 -4.57
N VAL A 223 -18.94 -26.29 -3.75
CA VAL A 223 -19.29 -25.90 -2.38
C VAL A 223 -18.03 -25.94 -1.51
N ILE A 224 -17.84 -24.89 -0.77
CA ILE A 224 -16.72 -24.65 0.14
C ILE A 224 -17.23 -24.62 1.58
N SER A 225 -16.56 -25.34 2.47
CA SER A 225 -16.76 -25.18 3.92
C SER A 225 -15.79 -24.14 4.46
N LEU A 226 -16.32 -23.02 4.92
CA LEU A 226 -15.59 -21.89 5.44
C LEU A 226 -15.79 -21.81 6.96
N ASN A 227 -14.73 -21.75 7.75
CA ASN A 227 -14.79 -21.51 9.18
C ASN A 227 -14.21 -20.13 9.51
N ILE A 228 -15.04 -19.28 10.11
CA ILE A 228 -14.69 -17.92 10.58
C ILE A 228 -15.38 -17.72 11.92
N ASN A 229 -14.71 -17.14 12.90
CA ASN A 229 -15.29 -16.86 14.23
C ASN A 229 -15.91 -18.10 14.88
N ASN A 230 -15.31 -19.30 14.69
CA ASN A 230 -15.84 -20.59 15.11
C ASN A 230 -17.23 -20.96 14.52
N GLN A 231 -17.65 -20.27 13.48
CA GLN A 231 -18.84 -20.58 12.70
C GLN A 231 -18.46 -21.28 11.41
N GLU A 232 -19.09 -22.42 11.13
CA GLU A 232 -18.94 -23.10 9.86
C GLU A 232 -20.03 -22.63 8.89
N ILE A 233 -19.62 -22.11 7.75
CA ILE A 233 -20.49 -21.57 6.71
C ILE A 233 -20.25 -22.39 5.43
N LYS A 234 -21.30 -22.97 4.88
CA LYS A 234 -21.26 -23.56 3.53
C LYS A 234 -21.56 -22.48 2.51
N THR A 235 -20.62 -22.25 1.61
CA THR A 235 -20.71 -21.27 0.55
C THR A 235 -20.25 -21.85 -0.77
N THR A 236 -20.31 -21.10 -1.85
CA THR A 236 -19.83 -21.54 -3.18
C THR A 236 -18.69 -20.65 -3.66
N TRP A 237 -17.70 -21.24 -4.26
CA TRP A 237 -16.68 -20.49 -5.00
C TRP A 237 -17.26 -20.11 -6.38
N VAL A 238 -17.50 -18.85 -6.59
CA VAL A 238 -18.16 -18.33 -7.79
C VAL A 238 -17.24 -17.51 -8.66
N SER A 239 -17.64 -17.28 -9.92
CA SER A 239 -16.88 -16.51 -10.89
C SER A 239 -17.06 -14.99 -10.75
N ASN A 240 -18.16 -14.55 -10.12
CA ASN A 240 -18.49 -13.14 -9.93
C ASN A 240 -19.46 -12.92 -8.76
N TYR A 241 -19.60 -11.67 -8.32
CA TYR A 241 -20.44 -11.29 -7.17
C TYR A 241 -21.95 -11.43 -7.38
N GLN A 242 -22.43 -11.64 -8.60
CA GLN A 242 -23.86 -11.71 -8.96
C GLN A 242 -24.29 -13.10 -9.45
N GLU A 243 -23.47 -14.12 -9.22
CA GLU A 243 -23.74 -15.50 -9.67
C GLU A 243 -25.16 -15.94 -9.32
N GLU A 244 -25.87 -16.54 -10.33
CA GLU A 244 -27.21 -17.06 -10.13
C GLU A 244 -27.19 -18.31 -9.22
N GLY A 245 -28.21 -18.45 -8.36
CA GLY A 245 -28.34 -19.58 -7.44
C GLY A 245 -27.52 -19.46 -6.15
N LEU A 246 -26.72 -18.42 -5.99
CA LEU A 246 -26.01 -18.16 -4.75
C LEU A 246 -26.98 -17.72 -3.64
N ASN A 247 -26.94 -18.41 -2.50
CA ASN A 247 -27.78 -18.09 -1.34
C ASN A 247 -27.25 -16.85 -0.69
N GLN A 248 -26.81 -16.03 -0.48
CA GLN A 248 -26.37 -14.82 0.22
C GLN A 248 -24.84 -14.64 0.22
N GLN A 249 -24.07 -15.62 0.73
CA GLN A 249 -22.62 -15.53 0.83
C GLN A 249 -21.93 -16.35 -0.24
N GLY A 250 -20.77 -15.87 -0.70
CA GLY A 250 -19.92 -16.54 -1.65
C GLY A 250 -18.43 -16.27 -1.36
N ILE A 251 -17.58 -17.04 -2.01
CA ILE A 251 -16.17 -16.66 -2.20
C ILE A 251 -15.92 -16.47 -3.69
N VAL A 252 -15.00 -15.56 -4.00
CA VAL A 252 -14.64 -15.21 -5.36
C VAL A 252 -13.13 -14.94 -5.43
N THR A 253 -12.51 -15.20 -6.57
CA THR A 253 -11.19 -14.63 -6.85
C THR A 253 -11.39 -13.17 -7.23
N ASP A 254 -10.89 -12.27 -6.41
CA ASP A 254 -11.07 -10.85 -6.62
C ASP A 254 -10.10 -10.26 -7.68
N SER A 255 -10.19 -8.96 -7.93
CA SER A 255 -9.36 -8.26 -8.90
C SER A 255 -7.86 -8.21 -8.55
N TRP A 256 -7.50 -8.60 -7.34
CA TRP A 256 -6.12 -8.69 -6.85
C TRP A 256 -5.59 -10.12 -6.86
N GLY A 257 -6.39 -11.07 -7.38
CA GLY A 257 -6.01 -12.47 -7.51
C GLY A 257 -6.08 -13.28 -6.21
N MET A 258 -6.75 -12.78 -5.17
CA MET A 258 -6.89 -13.48 -3.90
C MET A 258 -8.33 -13.92 -3.66
N ILE A 259 -8.52 -14.90 -2.79
CA ILE A 259 -9.86 -15.32 -2.36
C ILE A 259 -10.48 -14.24 -1.46
N SER A 260 -11.65 -13.75 -1.87
CA SER A 260 -12.42 -12.76 -1.15
C SER A 260 -13.78 -13.31 -0.78
N ILE A 261 -14.19 -13.14 0.48
CA ILE A 261 -15.50 -13.52 1.01
C ILE A 261 -16.43 -12.35 0.80
N PHE A 262 -17.60 -12.59 0.24
CA PHE A 262 -18.57 -11.53 0.00
C PHE A 262 -20.00 -11.94 0.36
N SER A 263 -20.88 -10.96 0.46
CA SER A 263 -22.34 -11.17 0.61
C SER A 263 -23.06 -10.41 -0.49
N LYS A 264 -23.93 -11.09 -1.22
CA LYS A 264 -24.65 -10.52 -2.37
C LYS A 264 -25.47 -9.30 -1.96
N ASN A 265 -25.10 -8.11 -2.51
CA ASN A 265 -25.73 -6.81 -2.24
C ASN A 265 -25.72 -6.38 -0.74
N LYS A 266 -24.76 -6.88 0.04
CA LYS A 266 -24.65 -6.58 1.47
C LYS A 266 -23.18 -6.57 1.89
N ASN A 267 -22.89 -5.97 3.04
CA ASN A 267 -21.58 -5.98 3.67
C ASN A 267 -21.32 -7.33 4.36
N ALA A 268 -20.37 -8.12 3.83
CA ALA A 268 -20.03 -9.43 4.40
C ALA A 268 -19.31 -9.27 5.74
N GLY A 269 -18.47 -8.27 5.90
CA GLY A 269 -17.76 -7.98 7.16
C GLY A 269 -18.73 -7.75 8.30
N GLU A 270 -19.78 -6.95 8.09
CA GLU A 270 -20.83 -6.71 9.10
C GLU A 270 -21.69 -7.95 9.39
N ILE A 271 -22.14 -8.67 8.35
CA ILE A 271 -23.05 -9.81 8.51
C ILE A 271 -22.38 -10.99 9.22
N LEU A 272 -21.10 -11.21 8.93
CA LEU A 272 -20.31 -12.33 9.44
C LEU A 272 -19.44 -11.95 10.65
N ASP A 273 -19.56 -10.69 11.10
CA ASP A 273 -18.75 -10.11 12.19
C ASP A 273 -17.24 -10.32 11.93
N ILE A 274 -16.80 -10.05 10.70
CA ILE A 274 -15.41 -10.22 10.27
C ILE A 274 -14.67 -8.89 10.43
N GLN A 275 -13.48 -8.97 11.01
CA GLN A 275 -12.57 -7.85 11.14
C GLN A 275 -11.25 -8.12 10.39
N ASP A 276 -10.48 -7.07 10.19
CA ASP A 276 -9.12 -7.19 9.67
C ASP A 276 -8.25 -8.04 10.60
N GLY A 277 -7.50 -9.00 10.05
CA GLY A 277 -6.71 -9.97 10.80
C GLY A 277 -7.49 -11.21 11.29
N GLU A 278 -8.81 -11.29 11.03
CA GLU A 278 -9.61 -12.46 11.42
C GLU A 278 -9.14 -13.73 10.72
N LYS A 279 -9.05 -14.85 11.48
CA LYS A 279 -8.59 -16.13 10.92
C LYS A 279 -9.68 -16.81 10.13
N VAL A 280 -9.29 -17.27 8.95
CA VAL A 280 -10.18 -17.97 8.01
C VAL A 280 -9.62 -19.36 7.77
N THR A 281 -10.49 -20.38 7.85
CA THR A 281 -10.12 -21.74 7.45
C THR A 281 -11.05 -22.22 6.35
N ILE A 282 -10.49 -22.63 5.22
CA ILE A 282 -11.22 -23.26 4.12
C ILE A 282 -10.91 -24.76 4.16
N LYS A 283 -11.99 -25.60 4.12
CA LYS A 283 -11.89 -27.04 4.15
C LYS A 283 -12.37 -27.68 2.83
N LYS A 284 -11.77 -28.84 2.53
CA LYS A 284 -12.11 -29.66 1.37
C LYS A 284 -13.58 -30.02 1.33
#